data_8f81c80f55b9a6ca0e994394ff80411e
#
_entry.id   8f81c80f55b9a6ca0e994394ff80411e
#
_cell.length_a   1.000
_cell.length_b   1.000
_cell.length_c   1.000
_cell.angle_alpha   90.00
_cell.angle_beta   90.00
_cell.angle_gamma   90.00
#
_symmetry.space_group_name_H-M   'P 1'
#
loop_
_entity.id
_entity.type
_entity.pdbx_description
1 polymer ?
#
loop_
_entity_poly.entity_id
_entity_poly.type
_entity_poly.pdbx_seq_one_letter_code
_entity_poly.pdbx_strand_id
1 'polypeptide(L)'
;MAVDFGRPHRHHRRTDSTNERAKELAAAGAPGGLVVTADEQESGRGRRGNPWFAPPGSCLLYSALMRPLEDGELLPLAVPIAVCEAAERVAPVRCQVKWPNDVWIDGRKVAGVLIEARPDEGWAVIGVGLNVSVGAEEFPAELREVATSLVPTEDAPGATRAPTVAGALDALNGALSAWTVASDEEVLGAYRARDALAGKRISWDGGEGSVRGIDQRGHLLVDAGGGEQVALGAGEVHLAIEP
;
A
#
# COMPACT_ATOMS: atom_id res chain seq x y z
N MET A 1 -14.41 4.73 -16.95
CA MET A 1 -14.64 3.26 -17.16
C MET A 1 -13.79 2.48 -16.17
N ALA A 2 -14.34 1.41 -15.58
CA ALA A 2 -13.58 0.54 -14.68
C ALA A 2 -12.33 -0.01 -15.40
N VAL A 3 -11.18 0.04 -14.74
CA VAL A 3 -9.95 -0.59 -15.21
C VAL A 3 -9.92 -2.01 -14.67
N ASP A 4 -9.83 -3.00 -15.57
CA ASP A 4 -9.67 -4.41 -15.20
C ASP A 4 -8.19 -4.73 -15.07
N PHE A 5 -7.69 -4.79 -13.85
CA PHE A 5 -6.28 -5.04 -13.57
C PHE A 5 -5.93 -6.53 -13.73
N GLY A 6 -4.69 -6.78 -14.20
CA GLY A 6 -4.14 -8.11 -14.41
C GLY A 6 -4.01 -8.50 -15.89
N ARG A 7 -4.49 -7.65 -16.82
CA ARG A 7 -4.40 -7.92 -18.27
C ARG A 7 -4.07 -6.64 -19.05
N PRO A 8 -2.94 -6.67 -19.82
CA PRO A 8 -1.94 -7.75 -19.90
C PRO A 8 -1.12 -7.87 -18.61
N HIS A 9 -0.51 -9.05 -18.37
CA HIS A 9 0.42 -9.29 -17.27
C HIS A 9 1.82 -9.55 -17.81
N ARG A 10 2.83 -8.89 -17.21
CA ARG A 10 4.25 -9.07 -17.50
C ARG A 10 4.96 -9.51 -16.22
N HIS A 11 5.52 -10.70 -16.22
CA HIS A 11 6.27 -11.23 -15.09
C HIS A 11 7.77 -11.26 -15.42
N HIS A 12 8.59 -10.81 -14.47
CA HIS A 12 10.05 -10.85 -14.52
C HIS A 12 10.60 -11.75 -13.40
N ARG A 13 11.54 -12.62 -13.71
CA ARG A 13 12.26 -13.35 -12.66
C ARG A 13 13.08 -12.37 -11.80
N ARG A 14 13.68 -11.36 -12.47
CA ARG A 14 14.50 -10.33 -11.84
C ARG A 14 14.41 -9.03 -12.63
N THR A 15 14.29 -7.91 -11.96
CA THR A 15 14.30 -6.58 -12.58
C THR A 15 14.88 -5.56 -11.60
N ASP A 16 15.19 -4.36 -12.06
CA ASP A 16 15.54 -3.24 -11.20
C ASP A 16 14.34 -2.82 -10.33
N SER A 17 13.19 -2.50 -10.93
CA SER A 17 11.95 -2.13 -10.25
C SER A 17 10.75 -2.41 -11.14
N THR A 18 9.70 -3.01 -10.58
CA THR A 18 8.44 -3.21 -11.30
C THR A 18 7.77 -1.88 -11.66
N ASN A 19 7.93 -0.82 -10.84
CA ASN A 19 7.44 0.52 -11.16
C ASN A 19 8.16 1.09 -12.39
N GLU A 20 9.48 0.95 -12.48
CA GLU A 20 10.23 1.44 -13.66
C GLU A 20 9.78 0.72 -14.92
N ARG A 21 9.64 -0.62 -14.88
CA ARG A 21 9.11 -1.38 -16.03
C ARG A 21 7.70 -0.96 -16.42
N ALA A 22 6.83 -0.74 -15.44
CA ALA A 22 5.47 -0.27 -15.70
C ALA A 22 5.44 1.14 -16.32
N LYS A 23 6.30 2.06 -15.85
CA LYS A 23 6.45 3.41 -16.43
C LYS A 23 6.95 3.39 -17.87
N GLU A 24 7.95 2.55 -18.17
CA GLU A 24 8.44 2.37 -19.54
C GLU A 24 7.34 1.87 -20.48
N LEU A 25 6.56 0.88 -20.01
CA LEU A 25 5.42 0.36 -20.79
C LEU A 25 4.31 1.41 -20.94
N ALA A 26 4.04 2.21 -19.90
CA ALA A 26 3.09 3.30 -19.96
C ALA A 26 3.51 4.35 -21.00
N ALA A 27 4.77 4.76 -21.01
CA ALA A 27 5.34 5.69 -22.00
C ALA A 27 5.29 5.13 -23.43
N ALA A 28 5.42 3.80 -23.57
CA ALA A 28 5.27 3.10 -24.86
C ALA A 28 3.81 2.88 -25.29
N GLY A 29 2.82 3.44 -24.56
CA GLY A 29 1.40 3.37 -24.93
C GLY A 29 0.67 2.10 -24.47
N ALA A 30 1.16 1.40 -23.46
CA ALA A 30 0.47 0.24 -22.91
C ALA A 30 -0.94 0.59 -22.42
N PRO A 31 -1.92 -0.34 -22.52
CA PRO A 31 -3.28 -0.11 -22.06
C PRO A 31 -3.34 -0.06 -20.53
N GLY A 32 -4.36 0.62 -19.98
CA GLY A 32 -4.74 0.51 -18.57
C GLY A 32 -5.06 -0.93 -18.19
N GLY A 33 -4.85 -1.27 -16.91
CA GLY A 33 -4.99 -2.65 -16.42
C GLY A 33 -3.74 -3.52 -16.57
N LEU A 34 -2.72 -3.05 -17.33
CA LEU A 34 -1.43 -3.73 -17.37
C LEU A 34 -0.87 -3.91 -15.97
N VAL A 35 -0.37 -5.12 -15.69
CA VAL A 35 0.33 -5.43 -14.44
C VAL A 35 1.74 -5.95 -14.74
N VAL A 36 2.69 -5.48 -13.96
CA VAL A 36 4.08 -5.95 -13.93
C VAL A 36 4.37 -6.55 -12.56
N THR A 37 4.91 -7.75 -12.53
CA THR A 37 5.39 -8.41 -11.29
C THR A 37 6.80 -8.90 -11.43
N ALA A 38 7.47 -9.15 -10.30
CA ALA A 38 8.79 -9.76 -10.29
C ALA A 38 8.95 -10.71 -9.10
N ASP A 39 9.84 -11.71 -9.25
CA ASP A 39 10.28 -12.53 -8.11
C ASP A 39 11.32 -11.78 -7.26
N GLU A 40 12.13 -10.92 -7.91
CA GLU A 40 13.22 -10.17 -7.28
C GLU A 40 13.36 -8.77 -7.88
N GLN A 41 13.61 -7.77 -7.02
CA GLN A 41 13.99 -6.41 -7.43
C GLN A 41 15.39 -6.05 -6.93
N GLU A 42 16.27 -5.58 -7.83
CA GLU A 42 17.62 -5.10 -7.50
C GLU A 42 17.61 -3.72 -6.83
N SER A 43 16.61 -2.91 -7.14
CA SER A 43 16.49 -1.51 -6.70
C SER A 43 15.05 -1.18 -6.29
N GLY A 44 14.42 -2.12 -5.54
CA GLY A 44 13.07 -1.90 -4.99
C GLY A 44 13.03 -0.66 -4.12
N ARG A 45 12.02 0.21 -4.32
CA ARG A 45 11.90 1.50 -3.65
C ARG A 45 10.52 1.71 -3.05
N GLY A 46 10.52 2.28 -1.86
CA GLY A 46 9.38 2.97 -1.29
C GLY A 46 9.44 4.48 -1.53
N ARG A 47 8.62 5.22 -0.82
CA ARG A 47 8.62 6.69 -0.85
C ARG A 47 9.98 7.24 -0.36
N ARG A 48 10.33 8.45 -0.85
CA ARG A 48 11.58 9.17 -0.51
C ARG A 48 12.86 8.37 -0.79
N GLY A 49 12.78 7.34 -1.65
CA GLY A 49 13.93 6.52 -2.00
C GLY A 49 14.32 5.46 -0.96
N ASN A 50 13.51 5.25 0.07
CA ASN A 50 13.74 4.17 1.05
C ASN A 50 13.75 2.82 0.34
N PRO A 51 14.74 1.93 0.60
CA PRO A 51 14.78 0.62 -0.02
C PRO A 51 13.59 -0.23 0.45
N TRP A 52 13.08 -1.07 -0.45
CA TRP A 52 12.10 -2.10 -0.12
C TRP A 52 12.79 -3.45 0.02
N PHE A 53 12.78 -4.01 1.23
CA PHE A 53 13.31 -5.34 1.49
C PHE A 53 12.32 -6.40 1.02
N ALA A 54 12.77 -7.33 0.17
CA ALA A 54 11.95 -8.42 -0.36
C ALA A 54 12.83 -9.61 -0.72
N PRO A 55 12.88 -10.65 0.11
CA PRO A 55 13.53 -11.90 -0.25
C PRO A 55 12.85 -12.52 -1.48
N PRO A 56 13.62 -13.13 -2.42
CA PRO A 56 13.07 -13.66 -3.64
C PRO A 56 11.91 -14.63 -3.42
N GLY A 57 10.78 -14.41 -4.10
CA GLY A 57 9.61 -15.28 -4.08
C GLY A 57 8.75 -15.23 -2.81
N SER A 58 9.11 -14.43 -1.79
CA SER A 58 8.37 -14.32 -0.51
C SER A 58 7.46 -13.09 -0.43
N CYS A 59 7.59 -12.17 -1.38
CA CYS A 59 6.81 -10.93 -1.45
C CYS A 59 6.06 -10.84 -2.79
N LEU A 60 4.88 -10.23 -2.78
CA LEU A 60 4.27 -9.75 -4.00
C LEU A 60 4.90 -8.40 -4.36
N LEU A 61 5.73 -8.37 -5.41
CA LEU A 61 6.30 -7.19 -6.02
C LEU A 61 5.45 -6.86 -7.25
N TYR A 62 4.66 -5.81 -7.14
CA TYR A 62 3.55 -5.52 -8.05
C TYR A 62 3.54 -4.07 -8.48
N SER A 63 3.29 -3.83 -9.77
CA SER A 63 3.01 -2.50 -10.29
C SER A 63 1.91 -2.57 -11.35
N ALA A 64 0.85 -1.80 -11.17
CA ALA A 64 -0.27 -1.72 -12.10
C ALA A 64 -0.31 -0.36 -12.81
N LEU A 65 -0.69 -0.36 -14.07
CA LEU A 65 -0.90 0.85 -14.86
C LEU A 65 -2.38 1.25 -14.83
N MET A 66 -2.67 2.38 -14.19
CA MET A 66 -3.95 3.04 -14.25
C MET A 66 -3.98 4.00 -15.43
N ARG A 67 -4.87 3.78 -16.39
CA ARG A 67 -5.11 4.61 -17.58
C ARG A 67 -6.54 4.35 -18.09
N PRO A 68 -7.38 5.38 -18.33
CA PRO A 68 -7.09 6.78 -18.06
C PRO A 68 -6.97 7.07 -16.57
N LEU A 69 -6.20 8.11 -16.20
CA LEU A 69 -6.20 8.67 -14.87
C LEU A 69 -7.25 9.78 -14.84
N GLU A 70 -8.45 9.41 -14.36
CA GLU A 70 -9.54 10.34 -14.08
C GLU A 70 -9.50 10.63 -12.58
N ASP A 71 -9.69 11.86 -12.15
CA ASP A 71 -9.73 12.33 -10.75
C ASP A 71 -9.16 11.35 -9.69
N GLY A 72 -7.83 11.34 -9.56
CA GLY A 72 -7.15 10.39 -8.66
C GLY A 72 -6.86 10.95 -7.26
N GLU A 73 -7.63 11.93 -6.75
CA GLU A 73 -7.32 12.61 -5.48
C GLU A 73 -7.32 11.62 -4.31
N LEU A 74 -8.27 10.69 -4.26
CA LEU A 74 -8.36 9.66 -3.21
C LEU A 74 -7.67 8.33 -3.56
N LEU A 75 -7.02 8.22 -4.71
CA LEU A 75 -6.26 7.02 -5.08
C LEU A 75 -5.22 6.61 -4.01
N PRO A 76 -4.51 7.54 -3.33
CA PRO A 76 -3.61 7.20 -2.24
C PRO A 76 -4.27 6.53 -1.04
N LEU A 77 -5.60 6.67 -0.86
CA LEU A 77 -6.37 5.98 0.17
C LEU A 77 -7.00 4.69 -0.36
N ALA A 78 -7.55 4.72 -1.58
CA ALA A 78 -8.21 3.58 -2.20
C ALA A 78 -7.27 2.38 -2.38
N VAL A 79 -6.02 2.63 -2.79
CA VAL A 79 -5.05 1.55 -3.02
C VAL A 79 -4.66 0.80 -1.73
N PRO A 80 -4.29 1.44 -0.61
CA PRO A 80 -4.06 0.73 0.65
C PRO A 80 -5.28 -0.06 1.14
N ILE A 81 -6.51 0.44 0.92
CA ILE A 81 -7.74 -0.30 1.25
C ILE A 81 -7.83 -1.58 0.40
N ALA A 82 -7.58 -1.48 -0.92
CA ALA A 82 -7.53 -2.64 -1.80
C ALA A 82 -6.48 -3.68 -1.35
N VAL A 83 -5.31 -3.21 -0.89
CA VAL A 83 -4.27 -4.09 -0.34
C VAL A 83 -4.74 -4.77 0.95
N CYS A 84 -5.43 -4.05 1.85
CA CYS A 84 -6.03 -4.63 3.06
C CYS A 84 -6.99 -5.77 2.69
N GLU A 85 -7.92 -5.54 1.77
CA GLU A 85 -8.90 -6.55 1.36
C GLU A 85 -8.24 -7.76 0.67
N ALA A 86 -7.23 -7.51 -0.17
CA ALA A 86 -6.48 -8.58 -0.80
C ALA A 86 -5.77 -9.46 0.23
N ALA A 87 -5.12 -8.85 1.22
CA ALA A 87 -4.44 -9.53 2.32
C ALA A 87 -5.42 -10.38 3.16
N GLU A 88 -6.55 -9.79 3.56
CA GLU A 88 -7.60 -10.45 4.36
C GLU A 88 -8.31 -11.58 3.61
N ARG A 89 -8.32 -11.54 2.27
CA ARG A 89 -8.88 -12.62 1.44
C ARG A 89 -8.00 -13.87 1.41
N VAL A 90 -6.69 -13.70 1.53
CA VAL A 90 -5.73 -14.80 1.41
C VAL A 90 -5.18 -15.29 2.75
N ALA A 91 -5.35 -14.51 3.82
CA ALA A 91 -4.88 -14.83 5.16
C ALA A 91 -5.91 -14.39 6.22
N PRO A 92 -6.02 -15.10 7.37
CA PRO A 92 -6.92 -14.74 8.47
C PRO A 92 -6.35 -13.59 9.31
N VAL A 93 -6.11 -12.43 8.68
CA VAL A 93 -5.53 -11.25 9.31
C VAL A 93 -6.53 -10.09 9.28
N ARG A 94 -6.32 -9.08 10.11
CA ARG A 94 -7.03 -7.80 10.07
C ARG A 94 -6.04 -6.70 9.76
N CYS A 95 -6.25 -6.03 8.64
CA CYS A 95 -5.38 -4.97 8.17
C CYS A 95 -5.90 -3.59 8.56
N GLN A 96 -4.98 -2.69 8.84
CA GLN A 96 -5.22 -1.27 9.05
C GLN A 96 -4.36 -0.44 8.09
N VAL A 97 -4.81 0.77 7.78
CA VAL A 97 -4.04 1.71 6.96
C VAL A 97 -3.35 2.72 7.86
N LYS A 98 -2.03 2.74 7.85
CA LYS A 98 -1.26 3.86 8.40
C LYS A 98 -1.04 4.89 7.30
N TRP A 99 -1.68 6.05 7.46
CA TRP A 99 -1.49 7.17 6.54
C TRP A 99 0.00 7.50 6.34
N PRO A 100 0.45 7.81 5.12
CA PRO A 100 -0.40 7.94 3.93
C PRO A 100 -0.48 6.66 3.06
N ASN A 101 0.35 5.63 3.27
CA ASN A 101 0.58 4.60 2.24
C ASN A 101 1.01 3.23 2.77
N ASP A 102 0.97 3.02 4.07
CA ASP A 102 1.38 1.75 4.66
C ASP A 102 0.17 0.91 5.10
N VAL A 103 0.25 -0.38 4.90
CA VAL A 103 -0.70 -1.35 5.45
C VAL A 103 -0.06 -2.06 6.63
N TRP A 104 -0.78 -2.13 7.72
CA TRP A 104 -0.33 -2.69 8.99
C TRP A 104 -1.19 -3.87 9.45
N ILE A 105 -0.54 -4.81 10.13
CA ILE A 105 -1.16 -5.87 10.95
C ILE A 105 -0.53 -5.75 12.33
N ASP A 106 -1.35 -5.59 13.36
CA ASP A 106 -0.94 -5.50 14.77
C ASP A 106 0.21 -4.49 14.99
N GLY A 107 0.09 -3.31 14.38
CA GLY A 107 1.06 -2.21 14.51
C GLY A 107 2.34 -2.37 13.69
N ARG A 108 2.51 -3.46 12.91
CA ARG A 108 3.68 -3.72 12.08
C ARG A 108 3.33 -3.68 10.59
N LYS A 109 4.23 -3.14 9.79
CA LYS A 109 4.05 -2.97 8.35
C LYS A 109 4.08 -4.30 7.61
N VAL A 110 3.00 -4.63 6.90
CA VAL A 110 2.91 -5.79 6.01
C VAL A 110 3.03 -5.40 4.55
N ALA A 111 2.61 -4.19 4.19
CA ALA A 111 2.74 -3.70 2.82
C ALA A 111 3.03 -2.20 2.76
N GLY A 112 3.58 -1.76 1.64
CA GLY A 112 3.78 -0.37 1.28
C GLY A 112 3.29 -0.09 -0.14
N VAL A 113 2.75 1.11 -0.34
CA VAL A 113 2.24 1.57 -1.62
C VAL A 113 3.07 2.74 -2.12
N LEU A 114 3.42 2.74 -3.41
CA LEU A 114 4.10 3.83 -4.11
C LEU A 114 3.37 4.15 -5.41
N ILE A 115 2.64 5.27 -5.43
CA ILE A 115 1.94 5.75 -6.62
C ILE A 115 2.80 6.82 -7.28
N GLU A 116 3.07 6.64 -8.58
CA GLU A 116 3.80 7.58 -9.42
C GLU A 116 2.89 8.01 -10.58
N ALA A 117 2.32 9.20 -10.47
CA ALA A 117 1.37 9.74 -11.44
C ALA A 117 2.03 10.66 -12.47
N ARG A 118 1.51 10.62 -13.68
CA ARG A 118 1.75 11.54 -14.78
C ARG A 118 0.42 12.09 -15.30
N PRO A 119 -0.19 13.06 -14.60
CA PRO A 119 -1.52 13.57 -14.96
C PRO A 119 -1.54 14.16 -16.38
N ASP A 120 -0.48 14.85 -16.79
CA ASP A 120 -0.34 15.42 -18.13
C ASP A 120 -0.34 14.36 -19.25
N GLU A 121 0.06 13.13 -18.92
CA GLU A 121 0.07 11.98 -19.82
C GLU A 121 -1.14 11.05 -19.61
N GLY A 122 -2.01 11.36 -18.63
CA GLY A 122 -3.24 10.64 -18.32
C GLY A 122 -3.04 9.25 -17.71
N TRP A 123 -1.97 9.03 -16.94
CA TRP A 123 -1.73 7.74 -16.30
C TRP A 123 -1.05 7.84 -14.93
N ALA A 124 -1.18 6.75 -14.17
CA ALA A 124 -0.43 6.52 -12.95
C ALA A 124 0.05 5.06 -12.88
N VAL A 125 1.22 4.85 -12.26
CA VAL A 125 1.71 3.54 -11.87
C VAL A 125 1.47 3.35 -10.38
N ILE A 126 0.77 2.29 -10.03
CA ILE A 126 0.44 1.88 -8.66
C ILE A 126 1.39 0.76 -8.27
N GLY A 127 2.44 1.07 -7.50
CA GLY A 127 3.37 0.09 -6.95
C GLY A 127 2.90 -0.42 -5.59
N VAL A 128 2.97 -1.74 -5.40
CA VAL A 128 2.66 -2.41 -4.13
C VAL A 128 3.73 -3.43 -3.82
N GLY A 129 4.34 -3.30 -2.64
CA GLY A 129 5.14 -4.35 -2.02
C GLY A 129 4.34 -4.95 -0.87
N LEU A 130 4.03 -6.26 -0.94
CA LEU A 130 3.30 -6.98 0.11
C LEU A 130 4.13 -8.18 0.58
N ASN A 131 4.44 -8.21 1.87
CA ASN A 131 5.13 -9.33 2.51
C ASN A 131 4.15 -10.50 2.66
N VAL A 132 4.30 -11.54 1.85
CA VAL A 132 3.37 -12.69 1.82
C VAL A 132 3.85 -13.81 2.74
N SER A 133 5.12 -14.22 2.61
CA SER A 133 5.67 -15.38 3.32
C SER A 133 7.10 -15.14 3.82
N VAL A 134 7.44 -13.90 4.13
CA VAL A 134 8.76 -13.58 4.73
C VAL A 134 8.77 -14.08 6.17
N GLY A 135 9.73 -14.93 6.50
CA GLY A 135 9.94 -15.41 7.86
C GLY A 135 10.43 -14.29 8.79
N ALA A 136 10.06 -14.33 10.07
CA ALA A 136 10.43 -13.27 11.02
C ALA A 136 11.96 -13.07 11.11
N GLU A 137 12.73 -14.15 11.03
CA GLU A 137 14.18 -14.12 11.09
C GLU A 137 14.85 -13.67 9.78
N GLU A 138 14.11 -13.69 8.65
CA GLU A 138 14.61 -13.21 7.36
C GLU A 138 14.65 -11.70 7.28
N PHE A 139 13.82 -11.01 8.08
CA PHE A 139 13.87 -9.55 8.15
C PHE A 139 15.21 -9.07 8.73
N PRO A 140 15.84 -8.04 8.15
CA PRO A 140 16.95 -7.31 8.76
C PRO A 140 16.61 -6.91 10.20
N ALA A 141 17.61 -6.87 11.08
CA ALA A 141 17.40 -6.66 12.51
C ALA A 141 16.58 -5.39 12.80
N GLU A 142 16.81 -4.32 12.04
CA GLU A 142 16.11 -3.03 12.15
C GLU A 142 14.63 -3.09 11.71
N LEU A 143 14.24 -4.11 10.96
CA LEU A 143 12.86 -4.28 10.48
C LEU A 143 12.04 -5.28 11.29
N ARG A 144 12.64 -6.14 12.11
CA ARG A 144 11.96 -7.23 12.83
C ARG A 144 10.82 -6.76 13.71
N GLU A 145 10.99 -5.61 14.37
CA GLU A 145 9.98 -5.05 15.28
C GLU A 145 8.91 -4.21 14.56
N VAL A 146 9.20 -3.75 13.35
CA VAL A 146 8.33 -2.79 12.62
C VAL A 146 7.70 -3.36 11.36
N ALA A 147 8.16 -4.52 10.89
CA ALA A 147 7.61 -5.22 9.73
C ALA A 147 7.03 -6.58 10.11
N THR A 148 6.12 -7.07 9.28
CA THR A 148 5.49 -8.38 9.41
C THR A 148 5.13 -8.94 8.03
N SER A 149 4.58 -10.15 8.00
CA SER A 149 4.16 -10.88 6.81
C SER A 149 2.77 -11.49 7.01
N LEU A 150 2.13 -11.94 5.92
CA LEU A 150 0.84 -12.65 5.97
C LEU A 150 0.96 -14.09 6.50
N VAL A 151 2.16 -14.61 6.69
CA VAL A 151 2.35 -15.96 7.28
C VAL A 151 1.68 -15.99 8.65
N PRO A 152 0.77 -16.94 8.89
CA PRO A 152 0.22 -17.13 10.22
C PRO A 152 1.38 -17.36 11.20
N THR A 153 1.42 -16.65 12.31
CA THR A 153 2.24 -17.05 13.44
C THR A 153 1.81 -18.47 13.85
N GLU A 154 2.70 -19.28 14.36
CA GLU A 154 2.43 -20.67 14.75
C GLU A 154 1.18 -20.84 15.65
N ASP A 155 0.73 -19.75 16.26
CA ASP A 155 -0.41 -19.65 17.17
C ASP A 155 -1.73 -19.21 16.54
N ALA A 156 -1.84 -19.02 15.21
CA ALA A 156 -3.09 -18.61 14.57
C ALA A 156 -4.01 -19.82 14.31
N PRO A 157 -5.02 -20.10 15.15
CA PRO A 157 -5.94 -21.20 14.93
C PRO A 157 -6.81 -20.90 13.70
N GLY A 158 -6.80 -21.79 12.71
CA GLY A 158 -7.75 -21.76 11.59
C GLY A 158 -7.21 -21.48 10.20
N ALA A 159 -5.91 -21.30 10.02
CA ALA A 159 -5.34 -21.20 8.67
C ALA A 159 -5.38 -22.56 7.97
N THR A 160 -6.37 -22.80 7.12
CA THR A 160 -6.51 -24.02 6.33
C THR A 160 -5.55 -24.09 5.14
N ARG A 161 -4.93 -22.95 4.76
CA ARG A 161 -3.97 -22.85 3.66
C ARG A 161 -3.02 -21.67 3.89
N ALA A 162 -1.74 -21.88 3.70
CA ALA A 162 -0.75 -20.79 3.71
C ALA A 162 -1.01 -19.80 2.55
N PRO A 163 -0.86 -18.47 2.78
CA PRO A 163 -0.95 -17.48 1.72
C PRO A 163 0.14 -17.70 0.67
N THR A 164 -0.18 -17.45 -0.60
CA THR A 164 0.76 -17.54 -1.72
C THR A 164 0.83 -16.22 -2.46
N VAL A 165 1.98 -15.92 -3.08
CA VAL A 165 2.16 -14.71 -3.91
C VAL A 165 1.15 -14.68 -5.07
N ALA A 166 0.88 -15.83 -5.71
CA ALA A 166 -0.13 -15.92 -6.76
C ALA A 166 -1.54 -15.63 -6.27
N GLY A 167 -1.93 -16.17 -5.10
CA GLY A 167 -3.23 -15.87 -4.49
C GLY A 167 -3.37 -14.39 -4.11
N ALA A 168 -2.30 -13.78 -3.59
CA ALA A 168 -2.27 -12.36 -3.26
C ALA A 168 -2.37 -11.48 -4.54
N LEU A 169 -1.72 -11.89 -5.64
CA LEU A 169 -1.81 -11.21 -6.93
C LEU A 169 -3.25 -11.18 -7.45
N ASP A 170 -3.92 -12.35 -7.48
CA ASP A 170 -5.30 -12.45 -7.98
C ASP A 170 -6.26 -11.65 -7.10
N ALA A 171 -6.10 -11.72 -5.78
CA ALA A 171 -6.90 -10.96 -4.83
C ALA A 171 -6.71 -9.44 -5.00
N LEU A 172 -5.46 -8.98 -5.20
CA LEU A 172 -5.14 -7.56 -5.38
C LEU A 172 -5.70 -7.01 -6.70
N ASN A 173 -5.59 -7.75 -7.80
CA ASN A 173 -6.17 -7.33 -9.08
C ASN A 173 -7.67 -7.06 -8.94
N GLY A 174 -8.41 -8.00 -8.32
CA GLY A 174 -9.84 -7.83 -8.11
C GLY A 174 -10.19 -6.67 -7.18
N ALA A 175 -9.47 -6.49 -6.09
CA ALA A 175 -9.68 -5.41 -5.15
C ALA A 175 -9.36 -4.03 -5.77
N LEU A 176 -8.25 -3.90 -6.50
CA LEU A 176 -7.92 -2.65 -7.20
C LEU A 176 -8.98 -2.29 -8.24
N SER A 177 -9.46 -3.27 -9.03
CA SER A 177 -10.52 -3.02 -10.02
C SER A 177 -11.81 -2.49 -9.38
N ALA A 178 -12.13 -2.93 -8.16
CA ALA A 178 -13.28 -2.44 -7.41
C ALA A 178 -13.04 -1.04 -6.81
N TRP A 179 -11.91 -0.83 -6.13
CA TRP A 179 -11.65 0.40 -5.39
C TRP A 179 -11.28 1.59 -6.26
N THR A 180 -10.77 1.38 -7.48
CA THR A 180 -10.48 2.48 -8.43
C THR A 180 -11.72 3.08 -9.09
N VAL A 181 -12.90 2.49 -8.86
CA VAL A 181 -14.19 3.02 -9.32
C VAL A 181 -15.18 3.29 -8.17
N ALA A 182 -14.76 3.08 -6.94
CA ALA A 182 -15.55 3.39 -5.75
C ALA A 182 -15.77 4.90 -5.64
N SER A 183 -16.91 5.30 -5.08
CA SER A 183 -17.17 6.69 -4.79
C SER A 183 -16.28 7.23 -3.66
N ASP A 184 -16.07 8.53 -3.62
CA ASP A 184 -15.30 9.19 -2.55
C ASP A 184 -15.85 8.86 -1.17
N GLU A 185 -17.16 8.78 -1.02
CA GLU A 185 -17.82 8.43 0.25
C GLU A 185 -17.47 7.01 0.70
N GLU A 186 -17.46 6.05 -0.23
CA GLU A 186 -17.06 4.66 0.04
C GLU A 186 -15.58 4.58 0.42
N VAL A 187 -14.70 5.26 -0.31
CA VAL A 187 -13.25 5.30 0.00
C VAL A 187 -12.99 5.90 1.37
N LEU A 188 -13.57 7.08 1.66
CA LEU A 188 -13.40 7.76 2.94
C LEU A 188 -14.00 6.95 4.10
N GLY A 189 -15.15 6.31 3.89
CA GLY A 189 -15.80 5.45 4.88
C GLY A 189 -14.94 4.21 5.21
N ALA A 190 -14.45 3.53 4.18
CA ALA A 190 -13.60 2.35 4.32
C ALA A 190 -12.24 2.69 4.98
N TYR A 191 -11.66 3.84 4.63
CA TYR A 191 -10.43 4.30 5.28
C TYR A 191 -10.65 4.54 6.77
N ARG A 192 -11.71 5.29 7.15
CA ARG A 192 -12.00 5.58 8.57
C ARG A 192 -12.19 4.32 9.40
N ALA A 193 -12.78 3.28 8.81
CA ALA A 193 -12.93 1.98 9.47
C ALA A 193 -11.61 1.23 9.69
N ARG A 194 -10.55 1.60 8.96
CA ARG A 194 -9.23 0.95 8.96
C ARG A 194 -8.10 1.85 9.44
N ASP A 195 -8.40 3.10 9.86
CA ASP A 195 -7.38 4.09 10.24
C ASP A 195 -6.57 3.62 11.45
N ALA A 196 -5.29 3.32 11.20
CA ALA A 196 -4.35 2.90 12.23
C ALA A 196 -3.94 4.04 13.18
N LEU A 197 -4.18 5.29 12.78
CA LEU A 197 -3.72 6.48 13.51
C LEU A 197 -4.84 7.20 14.27
N ALA A 198 -6.10 6.82 14.08
CA ALA A 198 -7.24 7.49 14.72
C ALA A 198 -7.04 7.64 16.24
N GLY A 199 -7.09 8.87 16.74
CA GLY A 199 -6.93 9.22 18.14
C GLY A 199 -5.51 9.10 18.70
N LYS A 200 -4.54 8.64 17.92
CA LYS A 200 -3.14 8.51 18.36
C LYS A 200 -2.39 9.83 18.29
N ARG A 201 -1.36 9.95 19.13
CA ARG A 201 -0.39 11.05 19.06
C ARG A 201 0.68 10.70 18.05
N ILE A 202 0.99 11.63 17.17
CA ILE A 202 1.99 11.48 16.11
C ILE A 202 2.93 12.67 16.09
N SER A 203 4.11 12.48 15.50
CA SER A 203 5.02 13.54 15.10
C SER A 203 5.20 13.52 13.57
N TRP A 204 5.47 14.70 13.00
CA TRP A 204 5.81 14.89 11.59
C TRP A 204 6.88 15.98 11.45
N ASP A 205 7.39 16.16 10.23
CA ASP A 205 8.31 17.24 9.94
C ASP A 205 7.57 18.59 10.09
N GLY A 206 7.82 19.25 11.22
CA GLY A 206 7.21 20.54 11.59
C GLY A 206 6.29 20.51 12.82
N GLY A 207 6.10 19.37 13.50
CA GLY A 207 5.31 19.36 14.73
C GLY A 207 4.90 18.00 15.27
N GLU A 208 4.07 18.04 16.28
CA GLU A 208 3.42 16.86 16.87
C GLU A 208 1.98 17.18 17.25
N GLY A 209 1.13 16.16 17.35
CA GLY A 209 -0.27 16.35 17.73
C GLY A 209 -1.08 15.06 17.72
N SER A 210 -2.38 15.19 17.99
CA SER A 210 -3.32 14.06 18.03
C SER A 210 -4.12 13.97 16.73
N VAL A 211 -4.14 12.79 16.12
CA VAL A 211 -4.89 12.53 14.88
C VAL A 211 -6.40 12.60 15.13
N ARG A 212 -7.09 13.38 14.31
CA ARG A 212 -8.56 13.54 14.32
C ARG A 212 -9.26 12.76 13.20
N GLY A 213 -8.50 12.21 12.26
CA GLY A 213 -8.99 11.47 11.09
C GLY A 213 -8.50 12.08 9.78
N ILE A 214 -9.31 11.99 8.73
CA ILE A 214 -9.01 12.55 7.41
C ILE A 214 -10.11 13.50 6.94
N ASP A 215 -9.74 14.50 6.13
CA ASP A 215 -10.69 15.37 5.43
C ASP A 215 -11.26 14.71 4.16
N GLN A 216 -12.08 15.46 3.41
CA GLN A 216 -12.68 14.99 2.16
C GLN A 216 -11.68 14.80 1.02
N ARG A 217 -10.48 15.37 1.12
CA ARG A 217 -9.38 15.25 0.15
C ARG A 217 -8.36 14.19 0.54
N GLY A 218 -8.60 13.48 1.67
CA GLY A 218 -7.68 12.45 2.18
C GLY A 218 -6.47 13.01 2.95
N HIS A 219 -6.48 14.30 3.31
CA HIS A 219 -5.45 14.87 4.16
C HIS A 219 -5.63 14.40 5.60
N LEU A 220 -4.53 14.09 6.28
CA LEU A 220 -4.55 13.73 7.69
C LEU A 220 -4.78 14.98 8.54
N LEU A 221 -5.85 14.99 9.33
CA LEU A 221 -6.19 16.07 10.25
C LEU A 221 -5.56 15.81 11.62
N VAL A 222 -4.76 16.76 12.10
CA VAL A 222 -4.04 16.67 13.37
C VAL A 222 -4.37 17.90 14.22
N ASP A 223 -4.71 17.65 15.47
CA ASP A 223 -4.84 18.67 16.51
C ASP A 223 -3.45 18.91 17.13
N ALA A 224 -2.84 20.03 16.80
CA ALA A 224 -1.51 20.43 17.28
C ALA A 224 -1.54 21.06 18.69
N GLY A 225 -2.72 21.19 19.30
CA GLY A 225 -2.93 21.84 20.59
C GLY A 225 -3.29 23.32 20.46
N GLY A 226 -3.75 23.92 21.57
CA GLY A 226 -4.13 25.34 21.57
C GLY A 226 -5.32 25.72 20.66
N GLY A 227 -6.04 24.74 20.10
CA GLY A 227 -7.13 24.95 19.14
C GLY A 227 -6.66 25.00 17.67
N GLU A 228 -5.39 24.74 17.42
CA GLU A 228 -4.81 24.68 16.07
C GLU A 228 -5.03 23.30 15.45
N GLN A 229 -5.65 23.27 14.26
CA GLN A 229 -5.79 22.06 13.45
C GLN A 229 -4.91 22.17 12.19
N VAL A 230 -4.09 21.17 11.95
CA VAL A 230 -3.21 21.05 10.78
C VAL A 230 -3.73 19.96 9.86
N ALA A 231 -3.80 20.23 8.56
CA ALA A 231 -4.11 19.25 7.52
C ALA A 231 -2.83 18.86 6.76
N LEU A 232 -2.41 17.60 6.86
CA LEU A 232 -1.23 17.07 6.21
C LEU A 232 -1.63 16.39 4.89
N GLY A 233 -1.29 16.99 3.75
CA GLY A 233 -1.59 16.46 2.42
C GLY A 233 -0.55 15.43 1.93
N ALA A 234 0.65 15.46 2.51
CA ALA A 234 1.75 14.54 2.20
C ALA A 234 2.74 14.52 3.37
N GLY A 235 3.65 13.58 3.35
CA GLY A 235 4.71 13.52 4.36
C GLY A 235 4.86 12.13 4.97
N GLU A 236 5.67 12.05 5.98
CA GLU A 236 5.86 10.89 6.82
C GLU A 236 5.39 11.24 8.24
N VAL A 237 4.70 10.34 8.87
CA VAL A 237 4.25 10.49 10.24
C VAL A 237 4.74 9.32 11.09
N HIS A 238 5.15 9.62 12.31
CA HIS A 238 5.62 8.63 13.28
C HIS A 238 4.69 8.62 14.49
N LEU A 239 4.43 7.44 15.05
CA LEU A 239 3.77 7.37 16.34
C LEU A 239 4.68 8.02 17.37
N ALA A 240 4.14 8.96 18.16
CA ALA A 240 4.87 9.49 19.29
C ALA A 240 5.04 8.38 20.33
N ILE A 241 6.26 8.19 20.80
CA ILE A 241 6.54 7.30 21.93
C ILE A 241 5.99 8.02 23.16
N GLU A 242 5.00 7.42 23.82
CA GLU A 242 4.60 7.91 25.15
C GLU A 242 5.78 7.73 26.11
N PRO A 243 6.12 8.77 26.89
CA PRO A 243 7.24 8.71 27.83
C PRO A 243 7.02 7.71 28.97
#